data_de3015933ef73e5ac2c6b531a298207c
#
_entry.id   de3015933ef73e5ac2c6b531a298207c
#
_cell.length_a   1.000
_cell.length_b   1.000
_cell.length_c   1.000
_cell.angle_alpha   90.00
_cell.angle_beta   90.00
_cell.angle_gamma   90.00
#
_symmetry.space_group_name_H-M   'P 1'
#
loop_
_entity.id
_entity.type
_entity.pdbx_description
1 polymer ?
#
loop_
_entity_poly.entity_id
_entity_poly.type
_entity_poly.pdbx_seq_one_letter_code
_entity_poly.pdbx_strand_id
1 'polypeptide(L)'
;AEPLVCALYPLAQEISRAGEVHYFLQPTGCGGQVIEARVEDYLACYDVPAREQTDVRWAQTCMALEDTVEQLEAVLGPVLVHRMQAKLWQALYFGYDYAQDYLPQLEANLRTLDTELHKLTEYQKKRNNSSK
;
A
#
# COMPACT_ATOMS: atom_id res chain seq x y z
N ALA A 1 -2.18 -17.34 9.37
CA ALA A 1 -3.41 -17.00 8.62
C ALA A 1 -3.04 -16.78 7.17
N GLU A 2 -3.82 -17.33 6.24
CA GLU A 2 -3.62 -17.17 4.82
C GLU A 2 -3.90 -15.70 4.41
N PRO A 3 -3.07 -15.08 3.54
CA PRO A 3 -3.35 -13.75 3.02
C PRO A 3 -4.72 -13.70 2.33
N LEU A 4 -5.46 -12.59 2.50
CA LEU A 4 -6.82 -12.47 1.94
C LEU A 4 -6.84 -12.67 0.42
N VAL A 5 -5.84 -12.17 -0.28
CA VAL A 5 -5.70 -12.34 -1.74
C VAL A 5 -5.65 -13.81 -2.16
N CYS A 6 -5.06 -14.68 -1.36
CA CYS A 6 -5.05 -16.13 -1.61
C CYS A 6 -6.39 -16.78 -1.27
N ALA A 7 -7.00 -16.37 -0.17
CA ALA A 7 -8.31 -16.88 0.28
C ALA A 7 -9.45 -16.50 -0.68
N LEU A 8 -9.38 -15.34 -1.32
CA LEU A 8 -10.38 -14.87 -2.27
C LEU A 8 -10.32 -15.54 -3.64
N TYR A 9 -9.20 -16.23 -3.97
CA TYR A 9 -9.09 -16.90 -5.28
C TYR A 9 -10.29 -17.81 -5.56
N PRO A 10 -10.95 -17.78 -6.72
CA PRO A 10 -10.50 -17.12 -7.96
C PRO A 10 -10.98 -15.66 -8.14
N LEU A 11 -11.53 -15.01 -7.13
CA LEU A 11 -11.86 -13.60 -7.20
C LEU A 11 -10.61 -12.73 -6.99
N ALA A 12 -10.48 -11.68 -7.79
CA ALA A 12 -9.52 -10.62 -7.59
C ALA A 12 -10.24 -9.33 -7.17
N GLN A 13 -9.54 -8.52 -6.41
CA GLN A 13 -9.99 -7.21 -5.97
C GLN A 13 -9.17 -6.12 -6.69
N GLU A 14 -9.85 -5.16 -7.27
CA GLU A 14 -9.27 -3.94 -7.82
C GLU A 14 -9.78 -2.74 -7.03
N ILE A 15 -8.87 -1.85 -6.63
CA ILE A 15 -9.20 -0.64 -5.88
C ILE A 15 -8.71 0.57 -6.68
N SER A 16 -9.62 1.49 -6.99
CA SER A 16 -9.29 2.72 -7.69
C SER A 16 -8.68 3.78 -6.75
N ARG A 17 -8.08 4.83 -7.33
CA ARG A 17 -7.59 5.99 -6.55
C ARG A 17 -8.70 6.68 -5.76
N ALA A 18 -9.94 6.63 -6.23
CA ALA A 18 -11.11 7.14 -5.51
C ALA A 18 -11.57 6.26 -4.36
N GLY A 19 -11.01 5.04 -4.22
CA GLY A 19 -11.39 4.07 -3.21
C GLY A 19 -12.57 3.20 -3.62
N GLU A 20 -12.93 3.18 -4.91
CA GLU A 20 -13.95 2.27 -5.43
C GLU A 20 -13.38 0.86 -5.54
N VAL A 21 -14.12 -0.11 -5.06
CA VAL A 21 -13.70 -1.52 -5.00
C VAL A 21 -14.49 -2.33 -6.01
N HIS A 22 -13.79 -3.06 -6.86
CA HIS A 22 -14.37 -3.98 -7.84
C HIS A 22 -13.81 -5.38 -7.63
N TYR A 23 -14.70 -6.37 -7.67
CA TYR A 23 -14.35 -7.78 -7.64
C TYR A 23 -14.60 -8.40 -9.00
N PHE A 24 -13.65 -9.18 -9.49
CA PHE A 24 -13.76 -9.87 -10.76
C PHE A 24 -13.18 -11.28 -10.71
N LEU A 25 -13.67 -12.14 -11.58
CA LEU A 25 -13.20 -13.52 -11.69
C LEU A 25 -11.91 -13.56 -12.50
N GLN A 26 -10.86 -14.12 -11.92
CA GLN A 26 -9.62 -14.37 -12.66
C GLN A 26 -9.75 -15.62 -13.55
N PRO A 27 -9.16 -15.60 -14.77
CA PRO A 27 -9.02 -16.81 -15.56
C PRO A 27 -8.18 -17.83 -14.79
N THR A 28 -8.74 -19.00 -14.53
CA THR A 28 -8.05 -20.05 -13.78
C THR A 28 -7.65 -21.17 -14.71
N GLY A 29 -6.38 -21.58 -14.64
CA GLY A 29 -5.91 -22.81 -15.29
C GLY A 29 -6.15 -24.07 -14.44
N CYS A 30 -6.67 -23.92 -13.22
CA CYS A 30 -6.97 -25.02 -12.32
C CYS A 30 -8.36 -25.56 -12.63
N GLY A 31 -8.47 -26.84 -12.95
CA GLY A 31 -9.74 -27.53 -13.05
C GLY A 31 -10.49 -27.49 -11.72
N GLY A 32 -11.74 -27.06 -11.74
CA GLY A 32 -12.63 -27.01 -10.60
C GLY A 32 -14.05 -27.22 -11.04
N GLN A 33 -14.93 -27.54 -10.08
CA GLN A 33 -16.36 -27.55 -10.35
C GLN A 33 -16.89 -26.11 -10.35
N VAL A 34 -17.66 -25.79 -11.39
CA VAL A 34 -18.43 -24.53 -11.40
C VAL A 34 -19.61 -24.71 -10.43
N ILE A 35 -19.65 -23.88 -9.39
CA ILE A 35 -20.80 -23.75 -8.50
C ILE A 35 -21.47 -22.41 -8.76
N GLU A 36 -22.79 -22.42 -8.84
CA GLU A 36 -23.56 -21.17 -8.84
C GLU A 36 -23.57 -20.61 -7.42
N ALA A 37 -22.86 -19.50 -7.21
CA ALA A 37 -22.86 -18.76 -5.97
C ALA A 37 -22.86 -17.25 -6.26
N ARG A 38 -23.48 -16.49 -5.37
CA ARG A 38 -23.42 -15.02 -5.45
C ARG A 38 -22.08 -14.55 -4.92
N VAL A 39 -21.52 -13.52 -5.55
CA VAL A 39 -20.24 -12.93 -5.12
C VAL A 39 -20.33 -12.43 -3.68
N GLU A 40 -21.45 -11.81 -3.31
CA GLU A 40 -21.68 -11.29 -1.97
C GLU A 40 -21.63 -12.38 -0.90
N ASP A 41 -22.22 -13.54 -1.17
CA ASP A 41 -22.21 -14.67 -0.24
C ASP A 41 -20.80 -15.25 -0.08
N TYR A 42 -20.05 -15.33 -1.17
CA TYR A 42 -18.66 -15.76 -1.15
C TYR A 42 -17.77 -14.81 -0.34
N LEU A 43 -17.89 -13.49 -0.57
CA LEU A 43 -17.13 -12.48 0.15
C LEU A 43 -17.46 -12.47 1.65
N ALA A 44 -18.73 -12.70 2.02
CA ALA A 44 -19.17 -12.75 3.40
C ALA A 44 -18.50 -13.91 4.19
N CYS A 45 -18.19 -15.04 3.53
CA CYS A 45 -17.50 -16.17 4.17
C CYS A 45 -16.09 -15.82 4.67
N TYR A 46 -15.45 -14.79 4.12
CA TYR A 46 -14.09 -14.36 4.45
C TYR A 46 -14.03 -13.05 5.24
N ASP A 47 -15.17 -12.57 5.73
CA ASP A 47 -15.26 -11.28 6.45
C ASP A 47 -14.67 -10.09 5.67
N VAL A 48 -14.85 -10.12 4.35
CA VAL A 48 -14.29 -9.11 3.43
C VAL A 48 -14.80 -7.70 3.74
N PRO A 49 -16.11 -7.49 4.02
CA PRO A 49 -16.61 -6.15 4.32
C PRO A 49 -15.91 -5.48 5.50
N ALA A 50 -15.53 -6.24 6.54
CA ALA A 50 -14.81 -5.70 7.68
C ALA A 50 -13.34 -5.34 7.37
N ARG A 51 -12.76 -5.99 6.35
CA ARG A 51 -11.35 -5.80 5.94
C ARG A 51 -11.19 -4.80 4.81
N GLU A 52 -12.22 -4.58 4.02
CA GLU A 52 -12.20 -3.75 2.81
C GLU A 52 -11.71 -2.32 3.08
N GLN A 53 -12.10 -1.72 4.20
CA GLN A 53 -11.61 -0.39 4.59
C GLN A 53 -10.08 -0.35 4.74
N THR A 54 -9.49 -1.39 5.30
CA THR A 54 -8.03 -1.52 5.42
C THR A 54 -7.37 -1.67 4.05
N ASP A 55 -7.95 -2.49 3.18
CA ASP A 55 -7.45 -2.71 1.83
C ASP A 55 -7.51 -1.42 1.00
N VAL A 56 -8.63 -0.70 1.06
CA VAL A 56 -8.80 0.60 0.40
C VAL A 56 -7.74 1.60 0.89
N ARG A 57 -7.58 1.72 2.21
CA ARG A 57 -6.61 2.66 2.78
C ARG A 57 -5.17 2.30 2.38
N TRP A 58 -4.83 1.02 2.38
CA TRP A 58 -3.53 0.54 1.93
C TRP A 58 -3.29 0.86 0.44
N ALA A 59 -4.24 0.51 -0.43
CA ALA A 59 -4.13 0.77 -1.86
C ALA A 59 -3.97 2.25 -2.18
N GLN A 60 -4.78 3.11 -1.57
CA GLN A 60 -4.67 4.57 -1.72
C GLN A 60 -3.32 5.10 -1.21
N THR A 61 -2.80 4.54 -0.11
CA THR A 61 -1.48 4.89 0.41
C THR A 61 -0.38 4.54 -0.58
N CYS A 62 -0.40 3.33 -1.16
CA CYS A 62 0.59 2.91 -2.15
C CYS A 62 0.57 3.81 -3.39
N MET A 63 -0.61 4.14 -3.92
CA MET A 63 -0.76 5.02 -5.08
C MET A 63 -0.28 6.45 -4.81
N ALA A 64 -0.56 7.00 -3.62
CA ALA A 64 -0.09 8.33 -3.22
C ALA A 64 1.44 8.37 -3.03
N LEU A 65 2.01 7.30 -2.47
CA LEU A 65 3.46 7.19 -2.30
C LEU A 65 4.18 7.00 -3.64
N GLU A 66 3.60 6.29 -4.60
CA GLU A 66 4.14 6.17 -5.96
C GLU A 66 4.32 7.55 -6.59
N ASP A 67 3.29 8.40 -6.56
CA ASP A 67 3.35 9.78 -7.05
C ASP A 67 4.45 10.59 -6.31
N THR A 68 4.55 10.42 -4.99
CA THR A 68 5.57 11.10 -4.17
C THR A 68 6.99 10.64 -4.52
N VAL A 69 7.19 9.35 -4.70
CA VAL A 69 8.49 8.76 -5.09
C VAL A 69 8.94 9.30 -6.43
N GLU A 70 8.06 9.31 -7.43
CA GLU A 70 8.37 9.83 -8.75
C GLU A 70 8.82 11.30 -8.70
N GLN A 71 8.13 12.13 -7.92
CA GLN A 71 8.50 13.52 -7.72
C GLN A 71 9.84 13.69 -7.02
N LEU A 72 10.13 12.87 -6.02
CA LEU A 72 11.37 12.95 -5.25
C LEU A 72 12.58 12.40 -6.03
N GLU A 73 12.40 11.33 -6.80
CA GLU A 73 13.46 10.79 -7.66
C GLU A 73 13.95 11.80 -8.71
N ALA A 74 13.05 12.70 -9.16
CA ALA A 74 13.40 13.77 -10.09
C ALA A 74 14.34 14.84 -9.48
N VAL A 75 14.36 14.98 -8.15
CA VAL A 75 15.10 16.07 -7.48
C VAL A 75 16.19 15.61 -6.52
N LEU A 76 16.14 14.36 -6.05
CA LEU A 76 17.12 13.79 -5.12
C LEU A 76 18.30 13.15 -5.87
N GLY A 77 19.48 13.29 -5.33
CA GLY A 77 20.66 12.53 -5.80
C GLY A 77 20.58 11.03 -5.40
N PRO A 78 21.35 10.16 -6.06
CA PRO A 78 21.24 8.70 -5.91
C PRO A 78 21.33 8.18 -4.47
N VAL A 79 22.21 8.77 -3.66
CA VAL A 79 22.37 8.39 -2.25
C VAL A 79 21.11 8.70 -1.44
N LEU A 80 20.45 9.83 -1.71
CA LEU A 80 19.22 10.21 -1.02
C LEU A 80 18.01 9.41 -1.52
N VAL A 81 17.99 9.04 -2.79
CA VAL A 81 16.98 8.09 -3.33
C VAL A 81 17.06 6.76 -2.59
N HIS A 82 18.25 6.21 -2.40
CA HIS A 82 18.43 4.97 -1.64
C HIS A 82 17.96 5.10 -0.18
N ARG A 83 18.25 6.23 0.47
CA ARG A 83 17.75 6.52 1.82
C ARG A 83 16.22 6.67 1.86
N MET A 84 15.64 7.33 0.86
CA MET A 84 14.18 7.44 0.71
C MET A 84 13.53 6.05 0.63
N GLN A 85 14.06 5.18 -0.22
CA GLN A 85 13.56 3.80 -0.36
C GLN A 85 13.60 3.03 0.97
N ALA A 86 14.70 3.12 1.72
CA ALA A 86 14.82 2.48 3.03
C ALA A 86 13.75 2.98 4.03
N LYS A 87 13.45 4.29 4.02
CA LYS A 87 12.41 4.88 4.88
C LYS A 87 10.99 4.46 4.47
N LEU A 88 10.73 4.34 3.17
CA LEU A 88 9.47 3.79 2.63
C LEU A 88 9.25 2.35 3.11
N TRP A 89 10.26 1.49 2.95
CA TRP A 89 10.19 0.10 3.42
C TRP A 89 9.93 0.02 4.92
N GLN A 90 10.64 0.84 5.71
CA GLN A 90 10.45 0.90 7.15
C GLN A 90 9.01 1.29 7.53
N ALA A 91 8.46 2.31 6.90
CA ALA A 91 7.13 2.81 7.20
C ALA A 91 6.00 1.85 6.78
N LEU A 92 6.17 1.14 5.65
CA LEU A 92 5.13 0.30 5.08
C LEU A 92 5.12 -1.12 5.64
N TYR A 93 6.29 -1.69 5.94
CA TYR A 93 6.41 -3.13 6.22
C TYR A 93 7.02 -3.47 7.57
N PHE A 94 7.66 -2.50 8.25
CA PHE A 94 8.34 -2.76 9.51
C PHE A 94 7.83 -1.84 10.62
N GLY A 95 8.05 -2.25 11.87
CA GLY A 95 7.66 -1.42 13.02
C GLY A 95 6.17 -1.47 13.36
N TYR A 96 5.50 -2.59 13.05
CA TYR A 96 4.11 -2.84 13.42
C TYR A 96 4.02 -3.83 14.60
N ASP A 97 3.16 -3.53 15.55
CA ASP A 97 2.75 -4.46 16.60
C ASP A 97 1.51 -5.22 16.14
N TYR A 98 1.66 -6.50 15.87
CA TYR A 98 0.58 -7.36 15.38
C TYR A 98 -0.54 -7.61 16.40
N ALA A 99 -0.35 -7.23 17.65
CA ALA A 99 -1.37 -7.30 18.69
C ALA A 99 -2.31 -6.09 18.72
N GLN A 100 -2.01 -5.06 17.92
CA GLN A 100 -2.76 -3.81 17.87
C GLN A 100 -3.37 -3.57 16.49
N ASP A 101 -4.35 -2.68 16.42
CA ASP A 101 -5.00 -2.29 15.18
C ASP A 101 -4.00 -1.71 14.17
N TYR A 102 -4.11 -2.17 12.93
CA TYR A 102 -3.19 -1.81 11.86
C TYR A 102 -3.31 -0.36 11.42
N LEU A 103 -4.53 0.13 11.15
CA LEU A 103 -4.73 1.46 10.56
C LEU A 103 -4.15 2.62 11.39
N PRO A 104 -4.32 2.69 12.72
CA PRO A 104 -3.68 3.74 13.52
C PRO A 104 -2.15 3.72 13.45
N GLN A 105 -1.55 2.54 13.36
CA GLN A 105 -0.11 2.38 13.22
C GLN A 105 0.37 2.83 11.84
N LEU A 106 -0.35 2.47 10.77
CA LEU A 106 -0.07 2.95 9.42
C LEU A 106 -0.09 4.49 9.37
N GLU A 107 -1.13 5.12 9.92
CA GLU A 107 -1.23 6.57 9.94
C GLU A 107 -0.08 7.24 10.73
N ALA A 108 0.36 6.66 11.84
CA ALA A 108 1.50 7.14 12.60
C ALA A 108 2.81 7.00 11.81
N ASN A 109 3.02 5.87 11.16
CA ASN A 109 4.19 5.61 10.34
C ASN A 109 4.25 6.53 9.12
N LEU A 110 3.11 6.83 8.48
CA LEU A 110 3.03 7.76 7.36
C LEU A 110 3.37 9.20 7.78
N ARG A 111 2.92 9.65 8.95
CA ARG A 111 3.32 10.98 9.48
C ARG A 111 4.82 11.07 9.74
N THR A 112 5.41 10.01 10.27
CA THR A 112 6.86 9.95 10.47
C THR A 112 7.60 9.95 9.13
N LEU A 113 7.12 9.18 8.17
CA LEU A 113 7.66 9.12 6.82
C LEU A 113 7.65 10.49 6.14
N ASP A 114 6.51 11.20 6.18
CA ASP A 114 6.39 12.55 5.60
C ASP A 114 7.44 13.51 6.17
N THR A 115 7.62 13.53 7.49
CA THR A 115 8.65 14.31 8.15
C THR A 115 10.06 13.95 7.66
N GLU A 116 10.34 12.66 7.52
CA GLU A 116 11.65 12.18 7.07
C GLU A 116 11.92 12.49 5.59
N LEU A 117 10.92 12.39 4.73
CA LEU A 117 11.04 12.76 3.32
C LEU A 117 11.28 14.27 3.16
N HIS A 118 10.59 15.08 3.95
CA HIS A 118 10.83 16.52 3.99
C HIS A 118 12.28 16.87 4.36
N LYS A 119 12.86 16.20 5.37
CA LYS A 119 14.26 16.38 5.75
C LYS A 119 15.23 16.05 4.60
N LEU A 120 14.99 15.00 3.84
CA LEU A 120 15.81 14.64 2.67
C LEU A 120 15.79 15.74 1.61
N THR A 121 14.61 16.28 1.34
CA THR A 121 14.42 17.38 0.37
C THR A 121 15.17 18.65 0.80
N GLU A 122 15.05 19.02 2.08
CA GLU A 122 15.74 20.20 2.61
C GLU A 122 17.26 20.01 2.62
N TYR A 123 17.74 18.82 2.90
CA TYR A 123 19.16 18.50 2.82
C TYR A 123 19.69 18.67 1.38
N GLN A 124 18.94 18.17 0.39
CA GLN A 124 19.31 18.32 -1.02
C GLN A 124 19.36 19.79 -1.47
N LYS A 125 18.36 20.60 -1.06
CA LYS A 125 18.32 22.05 -1.36
C LYS A 125 19.55 22.77 -0.78
N LYS A 126 19.90 22.50 0.48
CA LYS A 126 21.08 23.11 1.11
C LYS A 126 22.38 22.75 0.38
N ARG A 127 22.52 21.49 -0.01
CA ARG A 127 23.68 21.02 -0.76
C ARG A 127 23.81 21.69 -2.12
N ASN A 128 22.69 21.85 -2.86
CA ASN A 128 22.68 22.52 -4.15
C ASN A 128 23.07 24.02 -4.02
N ASN A 129 22.62 24.67 -2.94
CA ASN A 129 22.94 26.08 -2.70
C ASN A 129 24.39 26.28 -2.25
N SER A 130 25.01 25.31 -1.58
CA SER A 130 26.41 25.37 -1.13
C SER A 130 27.40 25.08 -2.26
N SER A 131 26.97 24.56 -3.40
CA SER A 131 27.79 24.25 -4.58
C SER A 131 27.81 25.39 -5.62
N LYS A 132 27.14 26.49 -5.33
CA LYS A 132 27.16 27.74 -6.12
C LYS A 132 28.07 28.76 -5.47
#